data_60c33e0b2c2c353cf05fe4dc606d7680
#
_entry.id   60c33e0b2c2c353cf05fe4dc606d7680
#
_cell.length_a   1.000
_cell.length_b   1.000
_cell.length_c   1.000
_cell.angle_alpha   90.00
_cell.angle_beta   90.00
_cell.angle_gamma   90.00
#
_symmetry.space_group_name_H-M   'P 1'
#
loop_
_entity.id
_entity.type
_entity.pdbx_description
1 polymer ?
#
loop_
_entity_poly.entity_id
_entity_poly.type
_entity_poly.pdbx_seq_one_letter_code
_entity_poly.pdbx_strand_id
1 'polypeptide(L)'
;FINTPVDLQNDLLVTALAHHRMTWVHPFDNGNGRMVRMFTYAMLIKQDFQVKAGRILNPTAIFCMDREKYYSMLALADTGEKENVLAWCTYVLGGLKKEIEKIDRLLDAKYVIDTILIPALDEALEKKMIIDREYDILKALVRSKDMTIKSADLDEIIGQESPVQRSRIIKKLLEKKMLQPLSENGRVYTIGFSNNYLLRSVIGLLEKNGFIPQSLISN
;
A
#
# COMPACT_ATOMS: atom_id res chain seq x y z
N PHE A 1 -12.39 3.58 32.11
CA PHE A 1 -12.89 3.10 30.82
C PHE A 1 -11.76 2.48 29.99
N ILE A 2 -10.73 3.24 29.56
CA ILE A 2 -9.63 2.76 28.70
C ILE A 2 -8.75 1.70 29.39
N ASN A 3 -8.61 1.75 30.72
CA ASN A 3 -7.80 0.82 31.50
C ASN A 3 -8.62 -0.33 32.13
N THR A 4 -9.92 -0.38 31.88
CA THR A 4 -10.76 -1.50 32.34
C THR A 4 -10.49 -2.70 31.42
N PRO A 5 -10.18 -3.90 31.94
CA PRO A 5 -10.06 -5.09 31.13
C PRO A 5 -11.37 -5.33 30.37
N VAL A 6 -11.28 -5.46 29.07
CA VAL A 6 -12.42 -5.71 28.18
C VAL A 6 -12.10 -6.97 27.39
N ASP A 7 -13.12 -7.73 27.03
CA ASP A 7 -12.93 -8.87 26.12
C ASP A 7 -12.39 -8.38 24.77
N LEU A 8 -11.47 -9.15 24.17
CA LEU A 8 -10.85 -8.85 22.88
C LEU A 8 -11.87 -8.44 21.80
N GLN A 9 -13.09 -8.99 21.86
CA GLN A 9 -14.16 -8.65 20.93
C GLN A 9 -14.65 -7.20 21.07
N ASN A 10 -14.50 -6.59 22.26
CA ASN A 10 -14.98 -5.25 22.55
C ASN A 10 -13.88 -4.19 22.46
N ASP A 11 -12.62 -4.58 22.37
CA ASP A 11 -11.46 -3.66 22.35
C ASP A 11 -11.52 -2.64 21.21
N LEU A 12 -11.94 -3.08 20.02
CA LEU A 12 -12.11 -2.18 18.86
C LEU A 12 -13.28 -1.20 19.05
N LEU A 13 -14.37 -1.64 19.71
CA LEU A 13 -15.49 -0.75 20.08
C LEU A 13 -15.02 0.32 21.08
N VAL A 14 -14.23 -0.10 22.08
CA VAL A 14 -13.63 0.83 23.06
C VAL A 14 -12.74 1.84 22.33
N THR A 15 -11.96 1.42 21.33
CA THR A 15 -11.13 2.32 20.52
C THR A 15 -11.98 3.33 19.75
N ALA A 16 -13.05 2.90 19.10
CA ALA A 16 -13.97 3.79 18.36
C ALA A 16 -14.64 4.82 19.29
N LEU A 17 -15.10 4.37 20.45
CA LEU A 17 -15.74 5.24 21.47
C LEU A 17 -14.72 6.20 22.08
N ALA A 18 -13.51 5.74 22.37
CA ALA A 18 -12.44 6.57 22.91
C ALA A 18 -12.01 7.66 21.93
N HIS A 19 -11.94 7.34 20.62
CA HIS A 19 -11.69 8.32 19.57
C HIS A 19 -12.72 9.45 19.59
N HIS A 20 -14.01 9.11 19.58
CA HIS A 20 -15.11 10.08 19.66
C HIS A 20 -15.01 10.95 20.92
N ARG A 21 -14.86 10.32 22.10
CA ARG A 21 -14.76 11.05 23.38
C ARG A 21 -13.55 11.97 23.45
N MET A 22 -12.39 11.55 22.94
CA MET A 22 -11.19 12.38 22.91
C MET A 22 -11.35 13.57 21.95
N THR A 23 -12.07 13.39 20.84
CA THR A 23 -12.42 14.49 19.92
C THR A 23 -13.34 15.49 20.62
N TRP A 24 -14.29 15.01 21.42
CA TRP A 24 -15.25 15.83 22.13
C TRP A 24 -14.63 16.64 23.29
N VAL A 25 -13.68 16.03 24.05
CA VAL A 25 -12.93 16.70 25.13
C VAL A 25 -12.09 17.86 24.58
N HIS A 26 -11.56 17.74 23.39
CA HIS A 26 -10.83 18.78 22.66
C HIS A 26 -9.75 19.49 23.50
N PRO A 27 -8.75 18.77 24.06
CA PRO A 27 -7.93 19.23 25.19
C PRO A 27 -6.88 20.31 24.82
N PHE A 28 -6.69 20.61 23.53
CA PHE A 28 -5.66 21.55 23.06
C PHE A 28 -6.28 22.67 22.21
N ASP A 29 -5.68 23.85 22.22
CA ASP A 29 -6.10 24.95 21.35
C ASP A 29 -5.92 24.61 19.87
N ASN A 30 -4.89 23.84 19.53
CA ASN A 30 -4.57 23.40 18.17
C ASN A 30 -4.05 21.96 18.14
N GLY A 31 -4.26 21.27 17.01
CA GLY A 31 -3.68 19.95 16.78
C GLY A 31 -4.49 18.77 17.33
N ASN A 32 -5.71 18.99 17.85
CA ASN A 32 -6.56 17.93 18.38
C ASN A 32 -6.78 16.78 17.41
N GLY A 33 -7.01 17.05 16.13
CA GLY A 33 -7.19 16.01 15.14
C GLY A 33 -5.96 15.11 14.95
N ARG A 34 -4.75 15.66 15.05
CA ARG A 34 -3.50 14.89 15.03
C ARG A 34 -3.36 14.04 16.29
N MET A 35 -3.60 14.65 17.44
CA MET A 35 -3.53 13.99 18.73
C MET A 35 -4.52 12.82 18.82
N VAL A 36 -5.79 13.01 18.44
CA VAL A 36 -6.80 11.96 18.47
C VAL A 36 -6.43 10.80 17.56
N ARG A 37 -5.90 11.07 16.37
CA ARG A 37 -5.40 10.01 15.47
C ARG A 37 -4.22 9.24 16.07
N MET A 38 -3.25 9.93 16.65
CA MET A 38 -2.12 9.29 17.35
C MET A 38 -2.60 8.44 18.53
N PHE A 39 -3.53 8.95 19.31
CA PHE A 39 -4.15 8.24 20.42
C PHE A 39 -4.86 6.95 19.95
N THR A 40 -5.66 7.05 18.90
CA THR A 40 -6.33 5.88 18.30
C THR A 40 -5.33 4.85 17.80
N TYR A 41 -4.26 5.31 17.14
CA TYR A 41 -3.18 4.43 16.69
C TYR A 41 -2.50 3.72 17.85
N ALA A 42 -2.20 4.44 18.94
CA ALA A 42 -1.63 3.85 20.15
C ALA A 42 -2.55 2.80 20.80
N MET A 43 -3.86 3.05 20.82
CA MET A 43 -4.83 2.06 21.29
C MET A 43 -4.85 0.80 20.44
N LEU A 44 -4.81 0.94 19.12
CA LEU A 44 -4.74 -0.20 18.20
C LEU A 44 -3.45 -1.01 18.39
N ILE A 45 -2.30 -0.36 18.60
CA ILE A 45 -1.03 -1.05 18.91
C ILE A 45 -1.15 -1.83 20.22
N LYS A 46 -1.75 -1.23 21.26
CA LYS A 46 -1.98 -1.92 22.55
C LYS A 46 -2.83 -3.18 22.40
N GLN A 47 -3.67 -3.24 21.41
CA GLN A 47 -4.56 -4.38 21.09
C GLN A 47 -3.92 -5.37 20.10
N ASP A 48 -2.59 -5.43 20.03
CA ASP A 48 -1.81 -6.29 19.13
C ASP A 48 -2.05 -6.07 17.63
N PHE A 49 -2.64 -4.94 17.23
CA PHE A 49 -2.61 -4.48 15.85
C PHE A 49 -1.18 -4.11 15.45
N GLN A 50 -0.29 -5.10 15.54
CA GLN A 50 1.12 -4.92 15.19
C GLN A 50 1.31 -5.05 13.69
N VAL A 51 1.43 -3.93 13.03
CA VAL A 51 1.92 -3.89 11.66
C VAL A 51 3.44 -4.01 11.67
N LYS A 52 3.94 -5.22 11.93
CA LYS A 52 5.38 -5.52 11.88
C LYS A 52 5.96 -5.41 10.47
N ALA A 53 5.13 -5.57 9.45
CA ALA A 53 5.52 -5.49 8.05
C ALA A 53 5.31 -4.07 7.50
N GLY A 54 6.32 -3.22 7.60
CA GLY A 54 6.53 -2.14 6.65
C GLY A 54 5.75 -0.84 6.82
N ARG A 55 5.10 -0.54 7.94
CA ARG A 55 4.37 0.74 8.15
C ARG A 55 3.32 1.08 7.07
N ILE A 56 2.83 0.09 6.36
CA ILE A 56 1.89 0.26 5.23
C ILE A 56 0.47 0.58 5.73
N LEU A 57 0.14 0.17 6.97
CA LEU A 57 -1.15 0.48 7.59
C LEU A 57 -1.14 1.90 8.16
N ASN A 58 -2.03 2.70 7.63
CA ASN A 58 -2.50 3.89 8.34
C ASN A 58 -3.96 3.67 8.78
N PRO A 59 -4.20 2.99 9.93
CA PRO A 59 -5.56 2.71 10.38
C PRO A 59 -6.35 3.98 10.68
N THR A 60 -5.68 5.12 10.74
CA THR A 60 -6.31 6.43 10.92
C THR A 60 -6.62 7.13 9.60
N ALA A 61 -6.29 6.53 8.45
CA ALA A 61 -6.60 7.08 7.13
C ALA A 61 -8.11 7.30 6.94
N ILE A 62 -8.95 6.44 7.51
CA ILE A 62 -10.42 6.55 7.47
C ILE A 62 -10.93 7.91 7.94
N PHE A 63 -10.22 8.56 8.88
CA PHE A 63 -10.60 9.87 9.43
C PHE A 63 -10.10 11.05 8.57
N CYS A 64 -9.35 10.77 7.50
CA CYS A 64 -8.75 11.79 6.63
C CYS A 64 -9.26 11.71 5.19
N MET A 65 -9.68 10.53 4.73
CA MET A 65 -10.05 10.29 3.32
C MET A 65 -11.34 11.01 2.92
N ASP A 66 -12.32 11.02 3.82
CA ASP A 66 -13.61 11.71 3.64
C ASP A 66 -13.90 12.54 4.90
N ARG A 67 -13.44 13.77 4.88
CA ARG A 67 -13.57 14.68 6.03
C ARG A 67 -15.02 15.04 6.33
N GLU A 68 -15.84 15.25 5.31
CA GLU A 68 -17.26 15.60 5.47
C GLU A 68 -18.00 14.44 6.14
N LYS A 69 -17.80 13.22 5.64
CA LYS A 69 -18.36 12.03 6.24
C LYS A 69 -17.89 11.82 7.68
N TYR A 70 -16.60 12.02 7.95
CA TYR A 70 -16.04 11.90 9.29
C TYR A 70 -16.70 12.88 10.26
N TYR A 71 -16.81 14.16 9.89
CA TYR A 71 -17.45 15.16 10.76
C TYR A 71 -18.95 14.91 10.92
N SER A 72 -19.66 14.48 9.88
CA SER A 72 -21.08 14.14 9.99
C SER A 72 -21.30 12.95 10.94
N MET A 73 -20.43 11.96 10.93
CA MET A 73 -20.52 10.81 11.83
C MET A 73 -20.18 11.15 13.30
N LEU A 74 -19.23 12.09 13.52
CA LEU A 74 -18.96 12.64 14.85
C LEU A 74 -20.17 13.39 15.39
N ALA A 75 -20.73 14.32 14.62
CA ALA A 75 -21.90 15.09 15.02
C ALA A 75 -23.12 14.20 15.30
N LEU A 76 -23.28 13.11 14.53
CA LEU A 76 -24.33 12.14 14.79
C LEU A 76 -24.12 11.45 16.14
N ALA A 77 -22.90 11.04 16.47
CA ALA A 77 -22.58 10.39 17.74
C ALA A 77 -22.66 11.33 18.94
N ASP A 78 -22.51 12.65 18.74
CA ASP A 78 -22.60 13.68 19.79
C ASP A 78 -24.00 13.74 20.43
N THR A 79 -25.05 13.26 19.76
CA THR A 79 -26.41 13.16 20.32
C THR A 79 -26.46 12.22 21.52
N GLY A 80 -25.54 11.26 21.63
CA GLY A 80 -25.52 10.24 22.67
C GLY A 80 -26.60 9.17 22.54
N GLU A 81 -27.43 9.22 21.49
CA GLU A 81 -28.44 8.19 21.22
C GLU A 81 -27.74 6.89 20.81
N LYS A 82 -28.22 5.77 21.31
CA LYS A 82 -27.63 4.44 21.13
C LYS A 82 -27.42 4.11 19.65
N GLU A 83 -28.42 4.36 18.83
CA GLU A 83 -28.40 4.08 17.40
C GLU A 83 -27.30 4.90 16.68
N ASN A 84 -27.17 6.15 17.06
CA ASN A 84 -26.19 7.09 16.49
C ASN A 84 -24.76 6.74 16.90
N VAL A 85 -24.57 6.34 18.17
CA VAL A 85 -23.28 5.85 18.67
C VAL A 85 -22.89 4.53 17.99
N LEU A 86 -23.84 3.63 17.77
CA LEU A 86 -23.59 2.39 17.02
C LEU A 86 -23.26 2.65 15.56
N ALA A 87 -23.91 3.64 14.92
CA ALA A 87 -23.59 4.07 13.57
C ALA A 87 -22.14 4.58 13.47
N TRP A 88 -21.69 5.38 14.44
CA TRP A 88 -20.29 5.80 14.56
C TRP A 88 -19.33 4.60 14.69
N CYS A 89 -19.60 3.67 15.60
CA CYS A 89 -18.76 2.48 15.75
C CYS A 89 -18.70 1.67 14.46
N THR A 90 -19.83 1.48 13.79
CA THR A 90 -19.92 0.78 12.50
C THR A 90 -19.08 1.49 11.42
N TYR A 91 -19.13 2.83 11.36
CA TYR A 91 -18.31 3.62 10.46
C TYR A 91 -16.80 3.39 10.71
N VAL A 92 -16.35 3.48 11.97
CA VAL A 92 -14.95 3.29 12.34
C VAL A 92 -14.47 1.87 12.05
N LEU A 93 -15.23 0.85 12.50
CA LEU A 93 -14.86 -0.55 12.31
C LEU A 93 -14.89 -0.95 10.82
N GLY A 94 -15.89 -0.47 10.09
CA GLY A 94 -15.97 -0.67 8.64
C GLY A 94 -14.79 -0.06 7.88
N GLY A 95 -14.32 1.11 8.32
CA GLY A 95 -13.13 1.75 7.77
C GLY A 95 -11.85 0.99 8.10
N LEU A 96 -11.66 0.55 9.36
CA LEU A 96 -10.54 -0.29 9.77
C LEU A 96 -10.48 -1.60 8.97
N LYS A 97 -11.62 -2.27 8.82
CA LYS A 97 -11.72 -3.49 8.00
C LYS A 97 -11.23 -3.26 6.58
N LYS A 98 -11.68 -2.18 5.92
CA LYS A 98 -11.24 -1.83 4.56
C LYS A 98 -9.73 -1.58 4.47
N GLU A 99 -9.14 -0.93 5.47
CA GLU A 99 -7.68 -0.71 5.49
C GLU A 99 -6.92 -2.03 5.67
N ILE A 100 -7.40 -2.95 6.50
CA ILE A 100 -6.81 -4.29 6.66
C ILE A 100 -6.91 -5.07 5.35
N GLU A 101 -8.08 -5.10 4.71
CA GLU A 101 -8.28 -5.78 3.42
C GLU A 101 -7.36 -5.25 2.31
N LYS A 102 -7.04 -3.95 2.30
CA LYS A 102 -6.05 -3.40 1.36
C LYS A 102 -4.68 -4.01 1.56
N ILE A 103 -4.27 -4.21 2.81
CA ILE A 103 -2.96 -4.78 3.13
C ILE A 103 -2.90 -6.24 2.76
N ASP A 104 -3.92 -7.01 3.08
CA ASP A 104 -4.00 -8.40 2.66
C ASP A 104 -3.81 -8.55 1.14
N ARG A 105 -4.41 -7.66 0.35
CA ARG A 105 -4.19 -7.63 -1.10
C ARG A 105 -2.76 -7.28 -1.49
N LEU A 106 -2.11 -6.34 -0.80
CA LEU A 106 -0.70 -6.00 -1.07
C LEU A 106 0.28 -7.08 -0.61
N LEU A 107 -0.12 -7.93 0.33
CA LEU A 107 0.65 -9.10 0.76
C LEU A 107 0.44 -10.31 -0.16
N ASP A 108 -0.63 -10.34 -0.94
CA ASP A 108 -0.86 -11.35 -1.97
C ASP A 108 0.01 -11.04 -3.21
N ALA A 109 1.10 -11.79 -3.34
CA ALA A 109 2.03 -11.65 -4.45
C ALA A 109 1.34 -11.77 -5.81
N LYS A 110 0.36 -12.69 -5.95
CA LYS A 110 -0.40 -12.87 -7.19
C LYS A 110 -1.22 -11.62 -7.51
N TYR A 111 -1.91 -11.06 -6.53
CA TYR A 111 -2.67 -9.83 -6.71
C TYR A 111 -1.75 -8.67 -7.15
N VAL A 112 -0.60 -8.48 -6.48
CA VAL A 112 0.35 -7.42 -6.83
C VAL A 112 0.89 -7.60 -8.25
N ILE A 113 1.25 -8.82 -8.62
CA ILE A 113 1.73 -9.11 -9.97
C ILE A 113 0.65 -8.80 -11.01
N ASP A 114 -0.55 -9.36 -10.87
CA ASP A 114 -1.59 -9.29 -11.90
C ASP A 114 -2.30 -7.93 -11.95
N THR A 115 -2.39 -7.21 -10.83
CA THR A 115 -3.14 -5.93 -10.75
C THR A 115 -2.25 -4.68 -10.82
N ILE A 116 -0.99 -4.80 -10.42
CA ILE A 116 -0.08 -3.65 -10.35
C ILE A 116 1.10 -3.80 -11.30
N LEU A 117 1.90 -4.89 -11.18
CA LEU A 117 3.16 -4.98 -11.91
C LEU A 117 2.98 -5.25 -13.39
N ILE A 118 2.13 -6.21 -13.77
CA ILE A 118 1.86 -6.50 -15.20
C ILE A 118 1.20 -5.29 -15.89
N PRO A 119 0.14 -4.68 -15.36
CA PRO A 119 -0.42 -3.47 -15.97
C PRO A 119 0.58 -2.29 -16.06
N ALA A 120 1.52 -2.15 -15.12
CA ALA A 120 2.58 -1.14 -15.22
C ALA A 120 3.55 -1.43 -16.38
N LEU A 121 3.86 -2.70 -16.64
CA LEU A 121 4.65 -3.11 -17.79
C LEU A 121 3.90 -2.92 -19.11
N ASP A 122 2.60 -3.26 -19.15
CA ASP A 122 1.74 -3.05 -20.32
C ASP A 122 1.71 -1.56 -20.70
N GLU A 123 1.51 -0.68 -19.73
CA GLU A 123 1.55 0.77 -19.94
C GLU A 123 2.92 1.27 -20.43
N ALA A 124 4.02 0.70 -19.90
CA ALA A 124 5.36 1.03 -20.35
C ALA A 124 5.62 0.60 -21.81
N LEU A 125 5.06 -0.53 -22.23
CA LEU A 125 5.13 -1.02 -23.60
C LEU A 125 4.30 -0.15 -24.54
N GLU A 126 3.06 0.15 -24.20
CA GLU A 126 2.18 1.04 -24.97
C GLU A 126 2.78 2.41 -25.21
N LYS A 127 3.43 2.97 -24.19
CA LYS A 127 4.12 4.27 -24.27
C LYS A 127 5.52 4.17 -24.89
N LYS A 128 5.92 3.00 -25.41
CA LYS A 128 7.22 2.75 -26.05
C LYS A 128 8.43 3.07 -25.16
N MET A 129 8.26 3.00 -23.84
CA MET A 129 9.35 3.16 -22.88
C MET A 129 10.23 1.89 -22.81
N ILE A 130 9.63 0.76 -23.14
CA ILE A 130 10.27 -0.54 -23.31
C ILE A 130 9.86 -1.13 -24.67
N ILE A 131 10.65 -2.08 -25.19
CA ILE A 131 10.34 -2.86 -26.38
C ILE A 131 9.85 -4.24 -25.99
N ASP A 132 9.23 -4.99 -26.93
CA ASP A 132 8.63 -6.31 -26.68
C ASP A 132 9.59 -7.27 -25.94
N ARG A 133 10.85 -7.37 -26.36
CA ARG A 133 11.85 -8.22 -25.69
C ARG A 133 12.14 -7.81 -24.25
N GLU A 134 12.19 -6.51 -23.97
CA GLU A 134 12.38 -5.98 -22.62
C GLU A 134 11.15 -6.26 -21.76
N TYR A 135 9.95 -6.15 -22.34
CA TYR A 135 8.70 -6.50 -21.72
C TYR A 135 8.65 -7.98 -21.34
N ASP A 136 8.99 -8.89 -22.26
CA ASP A 136 8.97 -10.33 -22.01
C ASP A 136 9.89 -10.71 -20.84
N ILE A 137 11.08 -10.12 -20.78
CA ILE A 137 12.05 -10.32 -19.70
C ILE A 137 11.48 -9.83 -18.37
N LEU A 138 10.96 -8.61 -18.32
CA LEU A 138 10.41 -8.03 -17.09
C LEU A 138 9.17 -8.79 -16.63
N LYS A 139 8.32 -9.23 -17.56
CA LYS A 139 7.13 -10.05 -17.27
C LYS A 139 7.51 -11.42 -16.70
N ALA A 140 8.49 -12.09 -17.29
CA ALA A 140 9.00 -13.36 -16.76
C ALA A 140 9.62 -13.17 -15.37
N LEU A 141 10.38 -12.08 -15.16
CA LEU A 141 10.98 -11.74 -13.88
C LEU A 141 9.92 -11.56 -12.78
N VAL A 142 8.88 -10.75 -12.99
CA VAL A 142 7.86 -10.50 -11.96
C VAL A 142 7.02 -11.75 -11.68
N ARG A 143 6.92 -12.69 -12.62
CA ARG A 143 6.23 -13.98 -12.44
C ARG A 143 7.11 -15.07 -11.86
N SER A 144 8.43 -14.89 -11.79
CA SER A 144 9.33 -15.85 -11.17
C SER A 144 9.09 -15.93 -9.66
N LYS A 145 9.37 -17.10 -9.04
CA LYS A 145 9.08 -17.38 -7.64
C LYS A 145 9.66 -16.34 -6.67
N ASP A 146 10.89 -15.88 -6.96
CA ASP A 146 11.64 -14.97 -6.09
C ASP A 146 11.75 -13.56 -6.68
N MET A 147 10.97 -13.24 -7.72
CA MET A 147 11.07 -11.99 -8.52
C MET A 147 12.52 -11.72 -8.97
N THR A 148 13.20 -12.77 -9.41
CA THR A 148 14.58 -12.70 -9.88
C THR A 148 14.75 -13.40 -11.23
N ILE A 149 15.77 -12.97 -11.98
CA ILE A 149 16.16 -13.57 -13.26
C ILE A 149 17.68 -13.63 -13.38
N LYS A 150 18.19 -14.70 -13.96
CA LYS A 150 19.61 -14.84 -14.32
C LYS A 150 19.80 -14.55 -15.80
N SER A 151 21.00 -14.12 -16.16
CA SER A 151 21.34 -13.91 -17.58
C SER A 151 21.18 -15.19 -18.43
N ALA A 152 21.33 -16.39 -17.82
CA ALA A 152 21.13 -17.66 -18.51
C ALA A 152 19.66 -17.96 -18.85
N ASP A 153 18.72 -17.45 -18.03
CA ASP A 153 17.30 -17.72 -18.19
C ASP A 153 16.69 -16.96 -19.39
N LEU A 154 17.42 -15.99 -19.94
CA LEU A 154 16.97 -15.19 -21.09
C LEU A 154 16.77 -16.00 -22.36
N ASP A 155 17.52 -17.09 -22.55
CA ASP A 155 17.40 -17.95 -23.74
C ASP A 155 16.02 -18.63 -23.82
N GLU A 156 15.40 -18.93 -22.67
CA GLU A 156 14.07 -19.51 -22.60
C GLU A 156 12.98 -18.46 -22.85
N ILE A 157 13.26 -17.19 -22.59
CA ILE A 157 12.28 -16.10 -22.62
C ILE A 157 12.23 -15.42 -24.00
N ILE A 158 13.39 -15.09 -24.56
CA ILE A 158 13.51 -14.29 -25.78
C ILE A 158 14.11 -15.06 -26.96
N GLY A 159 14.30 -16.38 -26.79
CA GLY A 159 14.94 -17.25 -27.77
C GLY A 159 16.48 -17.28 -27.67
N GLN A 160 17.09 -18.17 -28.46
CA GLN A 160 18.55 -18.30 -28.45
C GLN A 160 19.24 -17.04 -29.00
N GLU A 161 19.68 -16.21 -28.11
CA GLU A 161 20.44 -15.00 -28.42
C GLU A 161 21.93 -15.20 -28.10
N SER A 162 22.81 -14.53 -28.86
CA SER A 162 24.23 -14.56 -28.54
C SER A 162 24.52 -13.95 -27.17
N PRO A 163 25.56 -14.42 -26.44
CA PRO A 163 25.92 -13.84 -25.13
C PRO A 163 26.11 -12.32 -25.15
N VAL A 164 26.57 -11.79 -26.29
CA VAL A 164 26.74 -10.35 -26.50
C VAL A 164 25.40 -9.61 -26.55
N GLN A 165 24.42 -10.18 -27.24
CA GLN A 165 23.07 -9.59 -27.34
C GLN A 165 22.34 -9.62 -25.99
N ARG A 166 22.39 -10.74 -25.28
CA ARG A 166 21.85 -10.83 -23.90
C ARG A 166 22.45 -9.77 -22.98
N SER A 167 23.78 -9.63 -23.02
CA SER A 167 24.48 -8.64 -22.20
C SER A 167 24.03 -7.21 -22.54
N ARG A 168 23.79 -6.91 -23.82
CA ARG A 168 23.31 -5.60 -24.28
C ARG A 168 21.89 -5.31 -23.79
N ILE A 169 20.99 -6.29 -23.81
CA ILE A 169 19.60 -6.12 -23.33
C ILE A 169 19.59 -5.87 -21.83
N ILE A 170 20.33 -6.69 -21.06
CA ILE A 170 20.47 -6.48 -19.61
C ILE A 170 21.02 -5.09 -19.31
N LYS A 171 22.09 -4.70 -20.01
CA LYS A 171 22.70 -3.38 -19.82
C LYS A 171 21.71 -2.24 -20.07
N LYS A 172 20.89 -2.32 -21.12
CA LYS A 172 19.84 -1.33 -21.39
C LYS A 172 18.79 -1.25 -20.28
N LEU A 173 18.35 -2.40 -19.74
CA LEU A 173 17.40 -2.43 -18.63
C LEU A 173 18.00 -1.88 -17.32
N LEU A 174 19.31 -2.11 -17.10
CA LEU A 174 20.05 -1.50 -15.99
C LEU A 174 20.18 0.01 -16.15
N GLU A 175 20.51 0.50 -17.35
CA GLU A 175 20.58 1.93 -17.68
C GLU A 175 19.21 2.61 -17.51
N LYS A 176 18.13 1.93 -17.89
CA LYS A 176 16.74 2.37 -17.65
C LYS A 176 16.31 2.23 -16.17
N LYS A 177 17.18 1.68 -15.32
CA LYS A 177 16.89 1.39 -13.89
C LYS A 177 15.64 0.51 -13.67
N MET A 178 15.29 -0.28 -14.66
CA MET A 178 14.18 -1.26 -14.61
C MET A 178 14.63 -2.63 -14.12
N LEU A 179 15.95 -2.88 -14.14
CA LEU A 179 16.60 -3.98 -13.44
C LEU A 179 17.61 -3.43 -12.44
N GLN A 180 17.86 -4.19 -11.40
CA GLN A 180 18.95 -3.97 -10.44
C GLN A 180 19.59 -5.30 -10.07
N PRO A 181 20.93 -5.37 -9.92
CA PRO A 181 21.59 -6.58 -9.46
C PRO A 181 21.30 -6.80 -7.98
N LEU A 182 21.11 -8.07 -7.56
CA LEU A 182 20.92 -8.43 -6.15
C LEU A 182 22.17 -8.27 -5.29
N SER A 183 23.35 -8.31 -5.91
CA SER A 183 24.65 -8.11 -5.25
C SER A 183 25.60 -7.39 -6.17
N GLU A 184 26.60 -6.69 -5.60
CA GLU A 184 27.69 -6.08 -6.37
C GLU A 184 28.36 -7.16 -7.25
N ASN A 185 28.40 -6.95 -8.55
CA ASN A 185 28.88 -7.91 -9.57
C ASN A 185 28.06 -9.19 -9.73
N GLY A 186 26.85 -9.28 -9.15
CA GLY A 186 25.98 -10.44 -9.29
C GLY A 186 25.40 -10.55 -10.71
N ARG A 187 25.16 -11.81 -11.17
CA ARG A 187 24.47 -12.11 -12.43
C ARG A 187 22.99 -12.46 -12.22
N VAL A 188 22.47 -12.15 -11.05
CA VAL A 188 21.07 -12.31 -10.68
C VAL A 188 20.47 -10.91 -10.52
N TYR A 189 19.36 -10.69 -11.20
CA TYR A 189 18.71 -9.37 -11.27
C TYR A 189 17.30 -9.43 -10.72
N THR A 190 16.84 -8.36 -10.13
CA THR A 190 15.45 -8.13 -9.74
C THR A 190 14.91 -6.88 -10.40
N ILE A 191 13.60 -6.67 -10.30
CA ILE A 191 12.96 -5.47 -10.87
C ILE A 191 13.42 -4.21 -10.11
N GLY A 192 13.70 -3.16 -10.85
CA GLY A 192 14.12 -1.86 -10.32
C GLY A 192 13.04 -0.80 -10.48
N PHE A 193 12.82 -0.02 -9.41
CA PHE A 193 11.86 1.10 -9.40
C PHE A 193 12.53 2.46 -9.14
N SER A 194 13.86 2.52 -9.23
CA SER A 194 14.61 3.73 -8.87
C SER A 194 14.46 4.82 -9.94
N ASN A 195 13.56 5.78 -9.68
CA ASN A 195 13.38 6.99 -10.49
C ASN A 195 13.22 6.71 -11.99
N ASN A 196 12.38 5.74 -12.33
CA ASN A 196 12.09 5.34 -13.70
C ASN A 196 10.57 5.43 -14.00
N TYR A 197 10.20 5.12 -15.26
CA TYR A 197 8.82 5.13 -15.70
C TYR A 197 7.94 4.12 -14.92
N LEU A 198 8.47 2.92 -14.63
CA LEU A 198 7.72 1.88 -13.91
C LEU A 198 7.27 2.36 -12.53
N LEU A 199 8.10 3.13 -11.82
CA LEU A 199 7.73 3.69 -10.53
C LEU A 199 6.47 4.57 -10.64
N ARG A 200 6.40 5.42 -11.67
CA ARG A 200 5.25 6.31 -11.90
C ARG A 200 3.99 5.51 -12.21
N SER A 201 4.09 4.51 -13.09
CA SER A 201 2.96 3.64 -13.43
C SER A 201 2.47 2.83 -12.23
N VAL A 202 3.39 2.27 -11.45
CA VAL A 202 3.06 1.54 -10.20
C VAL A 202 2.34 2.46 -9.22
N ILE A 203 2.85 3.67 -8.98
CA ILE A 203 2.20 4.65 -8.09
C ILE A 203 0.79 4.98 -8.59
N GLY A 204 0.62 5.26 -9.89
CA GLY A 204 -0.69 5.54 -10.49
C GLY A 204 -1.67 4.36 -10.37
N LEU A 205 -1.20 3.14 -10.52
CA LEU A 205 -2.01 1.93 -10.34
C LEU A 205 -2.37 1.68 -8.88
N LEU A 206 -1.47 1.94 -7.94
CA LEU A 206 -1.76 1.89 -6.50
C LEU A 206 -2.82 2.93 -6.11
N GLU A 207 -2.75 4.12 -6.69
CA GLU A 207 -3.75 5.17 -6.51
C GLU A 207 -5.12 4.76 -7.09
N LYS A 208 -5.15 4.31 -8.35
CA LYS A 208 -6.36 3.84 -9.02
C LYS A 208 -7.06 2.70 -8.26
N ASN A 209 -6.29 1.83 -7.61
CA ASN A 209 -6.79 0.73 -6.79
C ASN A 209 -7.05 1.13 -5.31
N GLY A 210 -6.92 2.41 -4.97
CA GLY A 210 -7.27 2.95 -3.65
C GLY A 210 -6.27 2.64 -2.53
N PHE A 211 -5.03 2.27 -2.86
CA PHE A 211 -3.97 2.02 -1.87
C PHE A 211 -3.27 3.31 -1.43
N ILE A 212 -3.24 4.31 -2.29
CA ILE A 212 -2.61 5.61 -2.05
C ILE A 212 -3.64 6.72 -2.29
N PRO A 213 -3.70 7.76 -1.43
CA PRO A 213 -4.58 8.91 -1.64
C PRO A 213 -4.18 9.73 -2.88
N GLN A 214 -5.17 10.25 -3.63
CA GLN A 214 -4.94 11.08 -4.83
C GLN A 214 -4.11 12.35 -4.59
N SER A 215 -4.05 12.83 -3.35
CA SER A 215 -3.36 14.07 -2.99
C SER A 215 -1.82 14.00 -2.97
N LEU A 216 -1.22 12.82 -3.12
CA LEU A 216 0.26 12.65 -3.05
C LEU A 216 0.98 12.93 -4.38
N ILE A 217 0.25 13.05 -5.50
CA ILE A 217 0.84 13.20 -6.84
C ILE A 217 0.60 14.63 -7.41
N SER A 218 -0.20 15.43 -6.74
CA SER A 218 -0.62 16.77 -7.21
C SER A 218 0.31 17.92 -6.79
N ASN A 219 1.58 17.62 -6.45
CA ASN A 219 2.60 18.64 -6.17
C ASN A 219 3.83 18.45 -7.04
#